data_81819b2b271f8e134627b37c31510e4b
#
_entry.id   81819b2b271f8e134627b37c31510e4b
#
_cell.length_a   1.000
_cell.length_b   1.000
_cell.length_c   1.000
_cell.angle_alpha   90.00
_cell.angle_beta   90.00
_cell.angle_gamma   90.00
#
_symmetry.space_group_name_H-M   'P 1'
#
loop_
_entity.id
_entity.type
_entity.pdbx_description
1 polymer ?
#
loop_
_entity_poly.entity_id
_entity_poly.type
_entity_poly.pdbx_seq_one_letter_code
_entity_poly.pdbx_strand_id
1 'polypeptide(L)'
;LDYSIWNYMAHRQKSKTTKQYHKLVRDRIPEIIEADGKTCICETLSDEDYISLLDQKLNEELAEYQESKSLEELADLLEVIQAVVKARGWTVEELEQVRAEKATKRGGFEKKILLKEVQEDC
;
A
#
# COMPACT_ATOMS: atom_id res chain seq x y z
N LEU A 1 1.27 2.12 10.62
CA LEU A 1 1.28 3.46 10.06
C LEU A 1 2.10 3.53 8.79
N ASP A 2 1.59 4.24 7.83
CA ASP A 2 2.30 4.52 6.62
C ASP A 2 3.40 5.55 6.89
N TYR A 3 4.60 5.30 6.38
CA TYR A 3 5.67 6.28 6.43
C TYR A 3 5.70 7.06 5.13
N SER A 4 4.61 7.76 4.89
CA SER A 4 4.53 8.76 3.86
C SER A 4 5.31 10.00 4.32
N ILE A 5 5.60 10.88 3.38
CA ILE A 5 6.20 12.17 3.71
C ILE A 5 5.34 12.95 4.71
N TRP A 6 4.02 12.81 4.61
CA TRP A 6 3.11 13.49 5.52
C TRP A 6 3.30 13.04 6.97
N ASN A 7 3.34 11.73 7.22
CA ASN A 7 3.55 11.21 8.56
C ASN A 7 4.90 11.64 9.13
N TYR A 8 5.95 11.61 8.33
CA TYR A 8 7.24 12.10 8.73
C TYR A 8 7.18 13.58 9.11
N MET A 9 6.59 14.41 8.26
CA MET A 9 6.49 15.85 8.48
C MET A 9 5.69 16.18 9.74
N ALA A 10 4.64 15.42 10.04
CA ALA A 10 3.83 15.63 11.23
C ALA A 10 4.60 15.35 12.52
N HIS A 11 5.60 14.48 12.48
CA HIS A 11 6.36 14.09 13.67
C HIS A 11 7.70 14.77 13.83
N ARG A 12 8.22 15.42 12.79
CA ARG A 12 9.59 15.94 12.82
C ARG A 12 9.86 16.96 13.89
N GLN A 13 8.85 17.72 14.32
CA GLN A 13 9.02 18.79 15.32
C GLN A 13 9.06 18.26 16.75
N LYS A 14 8.77 17.00 16.94
CA LYS A 14 8.68 16.43 18.28
C LYS A 14 10.02 15.94 18.81
N SER A 15 11.09 16.01 18.01
CA SER A 15 12.14 15.15 18.41
C SER A 15 13.53 15.60 18.15
N LYS A 16 14.28 15.62 19.24
CA LYS A 16 15.72 15.49 19.24
C LYS A 16 16.15 14.06 19.58
N THR A 17 15.22 13.10 19.58
CA THR A 17 15.46 11.72 19.95
C THR A 17 15.38 10.81 18.75
N THR A 18 16.06 9.67 18.85
CA THR A 18 16.00 8.64 17.82
C THR A 18 14.66 7.92 17.89
N LYS A 19 14.03 7.76 16.72
CA LYS A 19 12.82 6.94 16.58
C LYS A 19 13.12 5.71 15.76
N GLN A 20 12.58 4.60 16.20
CA GLN A 20 12.71 3.31 15.51
C GLN A 20 11.46 3.07 14.67
N TYR A 21 11.65 2.83 13.38
CA TYR A 21 10.52 2.60 12.47
C TYR A 21 10.42 1.15 12.00
N HIS A 22 11.51 0.57 11.52
CA HIS A 22 11.56 -0.80 11.00
C HIS A 22 10.44 -1.10 10.00
N LYS A 23 10.24 -0.18 9.04
CA LYS A 23 9.20 -0.30 8.04
C LYS A 23 9.73 -0.06 6.64
N LEU A 24 9.10 -0.74 5.70
CA LEU A 24 9.32 -0.48 4.29
C LEU A 24 8.78 0.91 3.96
N VAL A 25 9.58 1.73 3.28
CA VAL A 25 9.22 3.09 2.91
C VAL A 25 9.37 3.27 1.40
N ARG A 26 8.72 4.30 0.86
CA ARG A 26 8.89 4.67 -0.55
C ARG A 26 10.33 5.09 -0.80
N ASP A 27 10.76 4.91 -2.03
CA ASP A 27 12.16 5.05 -2.44
C ASP A 27 12.80 6.40 -2.09
N ARG A 28 12.04 7.47 -2.14
CA ARG A 28 12.56 8.82 -1.91
C ARG A 28 12.48 9.29 -0.46
N ILE A 29 11.93 8.50 0.43
CA ILE A 29 11.79 8.91 1.83
C ILE A 29 13.14 9.18 2.50
N PRO A 30 14.17 8.33 2.36
CA PRO A 30 15.47 8.67 2.96
C PRO A 30 16.04 9.98 2.46
N GLU A 31 15.92 10.25 1.17
CA GLU A 31 16.36 11.50 0.56
C GLU A 31 15.62 12.70 1.17
N ILE A 32 14.31 12.57 1.36
CA ILE A 32 13.48 13.62 1.95
C ILE A 32 13.85 13.89 3.40
N ILE A 33 14.11 12.83 4.17
CA ILE A 33 14.55 12.94 5.55
C ILE A 33 15.87 13.70 5.63
N GLU A 34 16.82 13.37 4.78
CA GLU A 34 18.14 14.01 4.76
C GLU A 34 18.04 15.46 4.33
N ALA A 35 17.17 15.77 3.36
CA ALA A 35 16.94 17.15 2.93
C ALA A 35 16.34 18.02 4.05
N ASP A 36 15.66 17.38 5.02
CA ASP A 36 15.13 18.08 6.20
C ASP A 36 16.16 18.23 7.33
N GLY A 37 17.41 17.90 7.06
CA GLY A 37 18.50 18.07 8.04
C GLY A 37 18.64 16.95 9.04
N LYS A 38 18.00 15.82 8.80
CA LYS A 38 18.05 14.67 9.70
C LYS A 38 18.80 13.51 9.05
N THR A 39 19.22 12.57 9.87
CA THR A 39 19.88 11.35 9.38
C THR A 39 18.96 10.16 9.55
N CYS A 40 19.10 9.19 8.67
CA CYS A 40 18.36 7.94 8.76
C CYS A 40 19.30 6.77 8.51
N ILE A 41 18.95 5.63 9.09
CA ILE A 41 19.66 4.37 8.86
C ILE A 41 18.72 3.48 8.08
N CYS A 42 19.15 3.06 6.91
CA CYS A 42 18.36 2.26 5.99
C CYS A 42 19.13 1.06 5.52
N GLU A 43 18.44 0.01 5.12
CA GLU A 43 19.06 -1.11 4.44
C GLU A 43 18.19 -1.52 3.24
N THR A 44 18.82 -2.11 2.25
CA THR A 44 18.13 -2.69 1.11
C THR A 44 17.86 -4.15 1.42
N LEU A 45 16.59 -4.54 1.36
CA LEU A 45 16.16 -5.90 1.72
C LEU A 45 16.48 -6.90 0.62
N SER A 46 16.56 -8.18 0.99
CA SER A 46 16.54 -9.27 0.04
C SER A 46 15.16 -9.31 -0.65
N ASP A 47 15.08 -9.96 -1.81
CA ASP A 47 13.81 -10.10 -2.52
C ASP A 47 12.76 -10.80 -1.67
N GLU A 48 13.16 -11.82 -0.93
CA GLU A 48 12.25 -12.57 -0.06
C GLU A 48 11.67 -11.71 1.05
N ASP A 49 12.53 -10.96 1.75
CA ASP A 49 12.08 -10.08 2.83
C ASP A 49 11.26 -8.92 2.28
N TYR A 50 11.63 -8.41 1.12
CA TYR A 50 10.89 -7.34 0.44
C TYR A 50 9.45 -7.77 0.13
N ILE A 51 9.26 -8.94 -0.46
CA ILE A 51 7.92 -9.45 -0.78
C ILE A 51 7.09 -9.61 0.50
N SER A 52 7.70 -10.17 1.54
CA SER A 52 7.02 -10.35 2.83
C SER A 52 6.55 -9.04 3.43
N LEU A 53 7.41 -8.02 3.42
CA LEU A 53 7.06 -6.71 3.97
C LEU A 53 6.06 -5.96 3.08
N LEU A 54 6.08 -6.18 1.77
CA LEU A 54 5.05 -5.63 0.89
C LEU A 54 3.67 -6.20 1.21
N ASP A 55 3.59 -7.51 1.45
CA ASP A 55 2.32 -8.13 1.83
C ASP A 55 1.79 -7.55 3.15
N GLN A 56 2.68 -7.32 4.12
CA GLN A 56 2.30 -6.66 5.36
C GLN A 56 1.86 -5.22 5.13
N LYS A 57 2.53 -4.53 4.21
CA LYS A 57 2.20 -3.14 3.88
C LYS A 57 0.80 -3.01 3.28
N LEU A 58 0.33 -4.02 2.55
CA LEU A 58 -1.06 -4.04 2.07
C LEU A 58 -2.04 -3.91 3.22
N ASN A 59 -1.82 -4.66 4.29
CA ASN A 59 -2.68 -4.59 5.47
C ASN A 59 -2.63 -3.21 6.13
N GLU A 60 -1.44 -2.61 6.22
CA GLU A 60 -1.28 -1.28 6.81
C GLU A 60 -2.04 -0.22 6.02
N GLU A 61 -1.89 -0.21 4.69
CA GLU A 61 -2.55 0.78 3.85
C GLU A 61 -4.05 0.59 3.84
N LEU A 62 -4.52 -0.66 3.85
CA LEU A 62 -5.94 -0.94 3.96
C LEU A 62 -6.51 -0.39 5.26
N ALA A 63 -5.83 -0.61 6.37
CA ALA A 63 -6.25 -0.09 7.69
C ALA A 63 -6.29 1.44 7.70
N GLU A 64 -5.29 2.09 7.09
CA GLU A 64 -5.26 3.55 6.98
C GLU A 64 -6.47 4.07 6.20
N TYR A 65 -6.80 3.42 5.09
CA TYR A 65 -7.98 3.80 4.32
C TYR A 65 -9.26 3.60 5.14
N GLN A 66 -9.39 2.47 5.84
CA GLN A 66 -10.58 2.19 6.64
C GLN A 66 -10.78 3.25 7.73
N GLU A 67 -9.72 3.83 8.23
CA GLU A 67 -9.79 4.88 9.24
C GLU A 67 -10.10 6.24 8.62
N SER A 68 -9.41 6.64 7.56
CA SER A 68 -9.50 7.99 7.00
C SER A 68 -10.55 8.15 5.90
N LYS A 69 -10.84 7.09 5.15
CA LYS A 69 -11.71 7.09 3.98
C LYS A 69 -11.28 8.12 2.91
N SER A 70 -9.99 8.41 2.81
CA SER A 70 -9.48 9.42 1.91
C SER A 70 -8.96 8.82 0.60
N LEU A 71 -8.97 9.64 -0.44
CA LEU A 71 -8.43 9.26 -1.75
C LEU A 71 -6.91 9.01 -1.66
N GLU A 72 -6.21 9.77 -0.84
CA GLU A 72 -4.75 9.62 -0.68
C GLU A 72 -4.39 8.22 -0.18
N GLU A 73 -5.16 7.69 0.75
CA GLU A 73 -4.92 6.35 1.27
C GLU A 73 -5.22 5.27 0.24
N LEU A 74 -6.20 5.50 -0.64
CA LEU A 74 -6.44 4.58 -1.75
C LEU A 74 -5.28 4.62 -2.75
N ALA A 75 -4.70 5.79 -2.99
CA ALA A 75 -3.53 5.91 -3.86
C ALA A 75 -2.33 5.17 -3.25
N ASP A 76 -2.12 5.27 -1.95
CA ASP A 76 -1.06 4.54 -1.26
C ASP A 76 -1.28 3.03 -1.36
N LEU A 77 -2.52 2.58 -1.16
CA LEU A 77 -2.86 1.16 -1.30
C LEU A 77 -2.58 0.67 -2.72
N LEU A 78 -2.98 1.45 -3.71
CA LEU A 78 -2.74 1.09 -5.11
C LEU A 78 -1.25 0.99 -5.43
N GLU A 79 -0.44 1.91 -4.90
CA GLU A 79 1.00 1.87 -5.10
C GLU A 79 1.61 0.58 -4.54
N VAL A 80 1.17 0.16 -3.36
CA VAL A 80 1.63 -1.10 -2.76
C VAL A 80 1.18 -2.30 -3.60
N ILE A 81 -0.06 -2.30 -4.09
CA ILE A 81 -0.56 -3.36 -4.96
C ILE A 81 0.33 -3.49 -6.20
N GLN A 82 0.67 -2.39 -6.83
CA GLN A 82 1.53 -2.42 -8.02
C GLN A 82 2.93 -2.94 -7.69
N ALA A 83 3.47 -2.56 -6.52
CA ALA A 83 4.76 -3.07 -6.09
C ALA A 83 4.73 -4.59 -5.84
N VAL A 84 3.66 -5.09 -5.24
CA VAL A 84 3.47 -6.54 -5.05
C VAL A 84 3.43 -7.27 -6.39
N VAL A 85 2.69 -6.75 -7.34
CA VAL A 85 2.57 -7.33 -8.69
C VAL A 85 3.95 -7.50 -9.32
N LYS A 86 4.75 -6.42 -9.30
CA LYS A 86 6.10 -6.44 -9.88
C LYS A 86 7.03 -7.38 -9.12
N ALA A 87 6.99 -7.35 -7.79
CA ALA A 87 7.86 -8.18 -6.96
C ALA A 87 7.59 -9.68 -7.17
N ARG A 88 6.36 -10.04 -7.49
CA ARG A 88 5.99 -11.44 -7.75
C ARG A 88 6.16 -11.85 -9.22
N GLY A 89 6.67 -10.96 -10.07
CA GLY A 89 7.01 -11.28 -11.44
C GLY A 89 5.94 -10.99 -12.49
N TRP A 90 4.87 -10.31 -12.09
CA TRP A 90 3.85 -9.87 -13.05
C TRP A 90 4.06 -8.41 -13.43
N THR A 91 3.31 -7.95 -14.42
CA THR A 91 3.30 -6.55 -14.82
C THR A 91 2.00 -5.89 -14.42
N VAL A 92 2.03 -4.56 -14.32
CA VAL A 92 0.82 -3.78 -14.04
C VAL A 92 -0.20 -3.95 -15.18
N GLU A 93 0.27 -4.09 -16.40
CA GLU A 93 -0.57 -4.32 -17.57
C GLU A 93 -1.31 -5.65 -17.48
N GLU A 94 -0.62 -6.71 -17.01
CA GLU A 94 -1.25 -8.00 -16.78
C GLU A 94 -2.34 -7.92 -15.70
N LEU A 95 -2.06 -7.21 -14.62
CA LEU A 95 -3.05 -6.97 -13.57
C LEU A 95 -4.28 -6.28 -14.14
N GLU A 96 -4.09 -5.20 -14.91
CA GLU A 96 -5.19 -4.46 -15.50
C GLU A 96 -5.99 -5.31 -16.48
N GLN A 97 -5.34 -6.16 -17.25
CA GLN A 97 -6.02 -7.07 -18.16
C GLN A 97 -6.95 -8.02 -17.40
N VAL A 98 -6.45 -8.63 -16.33
CA VAL A 98 -7.25 -9.55 -15.50
C VAL A 98 -8.42 -8.80 -14.87
N ARG A 99 -8.16 -7.62 -14.33
CA ARG A 99 -9.21 -6.78 -13.72
C ARG A 99 -10.31 -6.47 -14.74
N ALA A 100 -9.92 -6.02 -15.93
CA ALA A 100 -10.86 -5.64 -16.97
C ALA A 100 -11.68 -6.84 -17.47
N GLU A 101 -11.05 -8.00 -17.62
CA GLU A 101 -11.76 -9.23 -18.02
C GLU A 101 -12.79 -9.64 -16.99
N LYS A 102 -12.46 -9.57 -15.71
CA LYS A 102 -13.40 -9.87 -14.64
C LYS A 102 -14.56 -8.87 -14.63
N ALA A 103 -14.27 -7.60 -14.85
CA ALA A 103 -15.29 -6.57 -14.92
C ALA A 103 -16.25 -6.82 -16.09
N THR A 104 -15.72 -7.26 -17.23
CA THR A 104 -16.56 -7.59 -18.40
C THR A 104 -17.47 -8.80 -18.11
N LYS A 105 -16.94 -9.82 -17.48
CA LYS A 105 -17.69 -11.06 -17.25
C LYS A 105 -18.66 -10.96 -16.07
N ARG A 106 -18.28 -10.27 -15.02
CA ARG A 106 -19.03 -10.26 -13.74
C ARG A 106 -19.61 -8.91 -13.39
N GLY A 107 -19.23 -7.85 -14.11
CA GLY A 107 -19.62 -6.48 -13.83
C GLY A 107 -18.75 -5.86 -12.75
N GLY A 108 -18.99 -4.59 -12.51
CA GLY A 108 -18.43 -3.86 -11.38
C GLY A 108 -19.39 -3.90 -10.20
N PHE A 109 -19.39 -2.83 -9.42
CA PHE A 109 -20.21 -2.77 -8.19
C PHE A 109 -21.28 -1.68 -8.25
N GLU A 110 -21.48 -1.05 -9.40
CA GLU A 110 -22.36 0.12 -9.54
C GLU A 110 -23.84 -0.18 -9.25
N LYS A 111 -24.26 -1.44 -9.42
CA LYS A 111 -25.65 -1.81 -9.17
C LYS A 111 -25.96 -1.99 -7.68
N LYS A 112 -24.95 -1.95 -6.80
CA LYS A 112 -25.13 -2.00 -5.34
C LYS A 112 -25.86 -3.24 -4.85
N ILE A 113 -25.58 -4.39 -5.46
CA ILE A 113 -26.29 -5.64 -5.19
C ILE A 113 -25.76 -6.32 -3.94
N LEU A 114 -26.64 -6.58 -2.98
CA LEU A 114 -26.35 -7.42 -1.84
C LEU A 114 -26.95 -8.80 -2.07
N LEU A 115 -26.12 -9.81 -2.24
CA LEU A 115 -26.59 -11.19 -2.37
C LEU A 115 -26.91 -11.71 -0.97
N LYS A 116 -28.18 -12.03 -0.73
CA LYS A 116 -28.63 -12.50 0.59
C LYS A 116 -28.61 -14.01 0.72
N GLU A 117 -29.06 -14.71 -0.31
CA GLU A 117 -29.07 -16.16 -0.29
C GLU A 117 -29.19 -16.70 -1.71
N VAL A 118 -28.80 -17.94 -1.87
CA VAL A 118 -29.01 -18.68 -3.11
C VAL A 118 -29.84 -19.90 -2.75
N GLN A 119 -30.92 -20.12 -3.52
CA GLN A 119 -31.78 -21.28 -3.35
C GLN A 119 -31.51 -22.23 -4.50
N GLU A 120 -31.32 -23.50 -4.18
CA GLU A 120 -31.11 -24.53 -5.19
C GLU A 120 -32.29 -25.51 -5.16
N ASP A 121 -32.82 -25.80 -6.34
CA ASP A 121 -33.84 -26.84 -6.48
C ASP A 121 -33.15 -28.18 -6.50
N CYS A 122 -33.52 -29.05 -5.58
CA CYS A 122 -32.96 -30.41 -5.50
C CYS A 122 -33.63 -31.37 -6.47
#